data_67c912c0bde3153b19b85e05b95a4dd1
#
_entry.id   67c912c0bde3153b19b85e05b95a4dd1
#
_cell.length_a   1.000
_cell.length_b   1.000
_cell.length_c   1.000
_cell.angle_alpha   90.00
_cell.angle_beta   90.00
_cell.angle_gamma   90.00
#
_symmetry.space_group_name_H-M   'P 1'
#
loop_
_entity.id
_entity.type
_entity.pdbx_description
1 polymer ?
#
loop_
_entity_poly.entity_id
_entity_poly.type
_entity_poly.pdbx_seq_one_letter_code
_entity_poly.pdbx_strand_id
1 'polypeptide(L)'
;MQKLKVNEIFYSLQGESSYVGLPTIFIRLTGCPMRCNYCDTEYAFNVGKNLTIDKILESIDKYKTKNVTVTGGEPLAQKECWDLLTILCDKKYEVSLETGGAISISKIDERVKIILDIKTPTSGEDKNNHWDNLKLIKPTDEIKFVVTDRKDYIWAK
;
A
#
# COMPACT_ATOMS: atom_id res chain seq x y z
N MET A 1 -1.19 6.13 -22.89
CA MET A 1 -0.54 5.19 -21.97
C MET A 1 -0.81 5.64 -20.53
N GLN A 2 -1.28 4.71 -19.71
CA GLN A 2 -1.52 4.94 -18.29
C GLN A 2 -0.19 5.20 -17.56
N LYS A 3 -0.17 6.22 -16.71
CA LYS A 3 1.02 6.63 -15.95
C LYS A 3 0.67 6.72 -14.47
N LEU A 4 1.59 6.25 -13.64
CA LEU A 4 1.56 6.41 -12.20
C LEU A 4 2.66 7.38 -11.77
N LYS A 5 2.38 8.23 -10.79
CA LYS A 5 3.39 9.04 -10.16
C LYS A 5 4.07 8.21 -9.07
N VAL A 6 5.30 7.78 -9.36
CA VAL A 6 6.11 6.92 -8.50
C VAL A 6 7.12 7.76 -7.75
N ASN A 7 7.15 7.65 -6.43
CA ASN A 7 8.14 8.29 -5.58
C ASN A 7 9.48 7.55 -5.68
N GLU A 8 9.47 6.25 -5.40
CA GLU A 8 10.66 5.41 -5.44
C GLU A 8 10.32 3.95 -5.77
N ILE A 9 11.30 3.22 -6.30
CA ILE A 9 11.28 1.76 -6.44
C ILE A 9 12.58 1.25 -5.86
N PHE A 10 12.50 0.39 -4.86
CA PHE A 10 13.68 -0.14 -4.18
C PHE A 10 13.49 -1.60 -3.74
N TYR A 11 14.59 -2.24 -3.40
CA TYR A 11 14.64 -3.61 -2.91
C TYR A 11 15.16 -3.62 -1.48
N SER A 12 14.42 -4.28 -0.60
CA SER A 12 14.76 -4.40 0.82
C SER A 12 14.11 -5.63 1.43
N LEU A 13 14.29 -5.83 2.72
CA LEU A 13 13.50 -6.77 3.50
C LEU A 13 12.17 -6.13 3.89
N GLN A 14 11.07 -6.89 3.80
CA GLN A 14 9.78 -6.43 4.35
C GLN A 14 9.90 -6.31 5.88
N GLY A 15 9.55 -5.14 6.40
CA GLY A 15 9.63 -4.85 7.84
C GLY A 15 8.33 -5.13 8.59
N GLU A 16 7.23 -5.40 7.89
CA GLU A 16 5.88 -5.49 8.46
C GLU A 16 5.11 -6.69 7.90
N SER A 17 3.91 -6.94 8.45
CA SER A 17 3.01 -8.01 8.04
C SER A 17 3.57 -9.42 8.27
N SER A 18 2.82 -10.43 7.85
CA SER A 18 3.31 -11.82 7.85
C SER A 18 4.46 -12.06 6.84
N TYR A 19 4.81 -11.07 6.04
CA TYR A 19 5.94 -11.11 5.10
C TYR A 19 7.23 -10.53 5.68
N VAL A 20 7.25 -10.18 6.97
CA VAL A 20 8.45 -9.66 7.65
C VAL A 20 9.67 -10.54 7.40
N GLY A 21 10.78 -9.91 7.02
CA GLY A 21 12.05 -10.58 6.73
C GLY A 21 12.17 -11.14 5.30
N LEU A 22 11.10 -11.12 4.49
CA LEU A 22 11.20 -11.57 3.10
C LEU A 22 11.83 -10.49 2.20
N PRO A 23 12.74 -10.89 1.30
CA PRO A 23 13.24 -10.01 0.25
C PRO A 23 12.09 -9.51 -0.63
N THR A 24 11.91 -8.20 -0.72
CA THR A 24 10.72 -7.58 -1.34
C THR A 24 11.11 -6.38 -2.19
N ILE A 25 10.46 -6.22 -3.32
CA ILE A 25 10.51 -5.01 -4.15
C ILE A 25 9.40 -4.08 -3.66
N PHE A 26 9.75 -2.86 -3.33
CA PHE A 26 8.80 -1.83 -2.94
C PHE A 26 8.57 -0.88 -4.11
N ILE A 27 7.30 -0.66 -4.46
CA ILE A 27 6.86 0.36 -5.40
C ILE A 27 6.07 1.38 -4.58
N ARG A 28 6.70 2.51 -4.26
CA ARG A 28 6.08 3.59 -3.50
C ARG A 28 5.49 4.64 -4.44
N LEU A 29 4.17 4.76 -4.40
CA LEU A 29 3.45 5.76 -5.19
C LEU A 29 3.39 7.10 -4.46
N THR A 30 3.29 8.17 -5.22
CA THR A 30 3.19 9.54 -4.71
C THR A 30 1.74 9.94 -4.46
N GLY A 31 1.52 10.74 -3.42
CA GLY A 31 0.22 11.32 -3.10
C GLY A 31 -0.49 10.57 -1.99
N CYS A 32 -1.14 11.32 -1.13
CA CYS A 32 -1.98 10.80 -0.04
C CYS A 32 -3.06 11.82 0.27
N PRO A 33 -4.33 11.43 0.39
CA PRO A 33 -5.40 12.33 0.83
C PRO A 33 -5.39 12.58 2.34
N MET A 34 -4.69 11.75 3.12
CA MET A 34 -4.60 11.82 4.56
C MET A 34 -3.38 12.65 5.03
N ARG A 35 -3.44 13.11 6.29
CA ARG A 35 -2.37 13.87 6.96
C ARG A 35 -2.20 13.35 8.39
N CYS A 36 -1.81 12.08 8.50
CA CYS A 36 -1.61 11.44 9.80
C CYS A 36 -0.55 12.17 10.62
N ASN A 37 -0.82 12.42 11.90
CA ASN A 37 0.09 13.14 12.80
C ASN A 37 1.46 12.47 12.96
N TYR A 38 1.53 11.15 12.78
CA TYR A 38 2.74 10.34 12.91
C TYR A 38 3.28 9.85 11.56
N CYS A 39 2.93 10.52 10.46
CA CYS A 39 3.36 10.08 9.12
C CYS A 39 4.88 10.08 9.01
N ASP A 40 5.46 8.92 8.71
CA ASP A 40 6.89 8.73 8.48
C ASP A 40 7.30 8.87 7.00
N THR A 41 6.32 9.10 6.12
CA THR A 41 6.49 9.06 4.66
C THR A 41 5.99 10.36 4.00
N GLU A 42 6.06 11.50 4.68
CA GLU A 42 5.60 12.80 4.16
C GLU A 42 6.31 13.20 2.85
N TYR A 43 7.54 12.73 2.64
CA TYR A 43 8.30 12.96 1.41
C TYR A 43 7.59 12.38 0.16
N ALA A 44 6.72 11.38 0.33
CA ALA A 44 5.95 10.80 -0.76
C ALA A 44 4.67 11.59 -1.10
N PHE A 45 4.33 12.67 -0.40
CA PHE A 45 3.13 13.43 -0.70
C PHE A 45 3.18 14.11 -2.06
N ASN A 46 4.32 14.65 -2.46
CA ASN A 46 4.43 15.50 -3.63
C ASN A 46 5.53 15.09 -4.62
N VAL A 47 6.60 14.47 -4.15
CA VAL A 47 7.78 14.14 -4.97
C VAL A 47 7.56 12.81 -5.69
N GLY A 48 7.88 12.77 -6.99
CA GLY A 48 7.80 11.55 -7.79
C GLY A 48 7.91 11.83 -9.28
N LYS A 49 8.10 10.74 -10.05
CA LYS A 49 8.19 10.76 -11.51
C LYS A 49 7.01 10.02 -12.13
N ASN A 50 6.46 10.55 -13.21
CA ASN A 50 5.42 9.85 -13.96
C ASN A 50 6.07 8.72 -14.78
N LEU A 51 5.76 7.47 -14.43
CA LEU A 51 6.20 6.27 -15.11
C LEU A 51 5.01 5.53 -15.72
N THR A 52 5.19 4.94 -16.89
CA THR A 52 4.24 3.96 -17.43
C THR A 52 4.40 2.65 -16.67
N ILE A 53 3.36 1.80 -16.67
CA ILE A 53 3.42 0.47 -16.05
C ILE A 53 4.59 -0.34 -16.64
N ASP A 54 4.82 -0.28 -17.95
CA ASP A 54 5.96 -0.96 -18.58
C ASP A 54 7.30 -0.53 -17.99
N LYS A 55 7.50 0.79 -17.78
CA LYS A 55 8.73 1.30 -17.14
C LYS A 55 8.87 0.88 -15.68
N ILE A 56 7.77 0.73 -14.96
CA ILE A 56 7.79 0.18 -13.60
C ILE A 56 8.23 -1.28 -13.67
N LEU A 57 7.67 -2.08 -14.56
CA LEU A 57 8.03 -3.49 -14.75
C LEU A 57 9.51 -3.66 -15.14
N GLU A 58 10.01 -2.89 -16.10
CA GLU A 58 11.43 -2.87 -16.47
C GLU A 58 12.34 -2.55 -15.27
N SER A 59 11.90 -1.62 -14.40
CA SER A 59 12.68 -1.20 -13.23
C SER A 59 12.79 -2.29 -12.17
N ILE A 60 11.81 -3.18 -12.08
CA ILE A 60 11.77 -4.26 -11.08
C ILE A 60 12.37 -5.58 -11.60
N ASP A 61 12.47 -5.78 -12.91
CA ASP A 61 12.91 -7.03 -13.53
C ASP A 61 14.36 -7.43 -13.15
N LYS A 62 15.19 -6.46 -12.79
CA LYS A 62 16.56 -6.68 -12.31
C LYS A 62 16.67 -7.39 -10.96
N TYR A 63 15.58 -7.44 -10.17
CA TYR A 63 15.57 -8.06 -8.86
C TYR A 63 15.15 -9.52 -8.94
N LYS A 64 15.79 -10.38 -8.14
CA LYS A 64 15.57 -11.85 -8.19
C LYS A 64 14.40 -12.35 -7.34
N THR A 65 13.73 -11.47 -6.60
CA THR A 65 12.55 -11.84 -5.81
C THR A 65 11.26 -11.74 -6.64
N LYS A 66 10.24 -12.48 -6.23
CA LYS A 66 8.87 -12.35 -6.75
C LYS A 66 7.95 -11.58 -5.80
N ASN A 67 8.40 -11.25 -4.60
CA ASN A 67 7.59 -10.47 -3.66
C ASN A 67 7.63 -9.00 -4.05
N VAL A 68 6.45 -8.40 -4.24
CA VAL A 68 6.27 -6.98 -4.54
C VAL A 68 5.26 -6.38 -3.57
N THR A 69 5.65 -5.31 -2.91
CA THR A 69 4.73 -4.49 -2.11
C THR A 69 4.49 -3.16 -2.82
N VAL A 70 3.23 -2.91 -3.18
CA VAL A 70 2.79 -1.60 -3.64
C VAL A 70 2.33 -0.80 -2.43
N THR A 71 2.93 0.34 -2.21
CA THR A 71 2.71 1.22 -1.07
C THR A 71 2.81 2.68 -1.51
N GLY A 72 2.90 3.62 -0.60
CA GLY A 72 3.12 5.02 -0.98
C GLY A 72 2.80 5.98 0.13
N GLY A 73 2.20 7.12 -0.25
CA GLY A 73 1.25 7.81 0.61
C GLY A 73 -0.03 6.98 0.70
N GLU A 74 -0.95 7.13 -0.27
CA GLU A 74 -2.08 6.22 -0.46
C GLU A 74 -2.09 5.72 -1.92
N PRO A 75 -1.71 4.46 -2.17
CA PRO A 75 -1.59 3.95 -3.53
C PRO A 75 -2.89 4.03 -4.33
N LEU A 76 -4.02 3.77 -3.69
CA LEU A 76 -5.33 3.76 -4.33
C LEU A 76 -5.85 5.15 -4.71
N ALA A 77 -5.17 6.23 -4.29
CA ALA A 77 -5.46 7.58 -4.76
C ALA A 77 -5.17 7.77 -6.26
N GLN A 78 -4.35 6.89 -6.84
CA GLN A 78 -4.09 6.82 -8.27
C GLN A 78 -4.86 5.67 -8.89
N LYS A 79 -5.82 5.95 -9.76
CA LYS A 79 -6.71 4.93 -10.36
C LYS A 79 -5.96 3.86 -11.14
N GLU A 80 -4.86 4.22 -11.75
CA GLU A 80 -4.00 3.30 -12.50
C GLU A 80 -3.28 2.27 -11.60
N CYS A 81 -3.34 2.44 -10.28
CA CYS A 81 -2.80 1.47 -9.33
C CYS A 81 -3.52 0.12 -9.43
N TRP A 82 -4.83 0.10 -9.69
CA TRP A 82 -5.57 -1.16 -9.87
C TRP A 82 -5.03 -1.99 -11.03
N ASP A 83 -4.75 -1.33 -12.16
CA ASP A 83 -4.18 -2.00 -13.34
C ASP A 83 -2.76 -2.49 -13.06
N LEU A 84 -1.93 -1.69 -12.35
CA LEU A 84 -0.59 -2.11 -11.94
C LEU A 84 -0.65 -3.39 -11.09
N LEU A 85 -1.53 -3.44 -10.09
CA LEU A 85 -1.67 -4.61 -9.20
C LEU A 85 -2.06 -5.87 -10.00
N THR A 86 -3.04 -5.77 -10.89
CA THR A 86 -3.48 -6.87 -11.74
C THR A 86 -2.35 -7.35 -12.66
N ILE A 87 -1.66 -6.43 -13.33
CA ILE A 87 -0.56 -6.77 -14.24
C ILE A 87 0.61 -7.44 -13.50
N LEU A 88 0.92 -6.99 -12.28
CA LEU A 88 1.94 -7.65 -11.45
C LEU A 88 1.55 -9.11 -11.14
N CYS A 89 0.30 -9.35 -10.76
CA CYS A 89 -0.22 -10.70 -10.54
C CYS A 89 -0.17 -11.56 -11.81
N ASP A 90 -0.51 -11.01 -12.99
CA ASP A 90 -0.43 -11.70 -14.27
C ASP A 90 1.00 -12.10 -14.62
N LYS A 91 1.97 -11.29 -14.21
CA LYS A 91 3.40 -11.59 -14.35
C LYS A 91 3.98 -12.50 -13.25
N LYS A 92 3.08 -13.10 -12.44
CA LYS A 92 3.44 -14.07 -11.40
C LYS A 92 4.31 -13.50 -10.28
N TYR A 93 4.11 -12.23 -9.95
CA TYR A 93 4.59 -11.68 -8.70
C TYR A 93 3.61 -12.02 -7.56
N GLU A 94 4.15 -12.22 -6.36
CA GLU A 94 3.41 -12.27 -5.09
C GLU A 94 3.20 -10.82 -4.63
N VAL A 95 1.99 -10.32 -4.84
CA VAL A 95 1.69 -8.89 -4.69
C VAL A 95 1.00 -8.61 -3.37
N SER A 96 1.57 -7.71 -2.59
CA SER A 96 0.88 -7.10 -1.44
C SER A 96 0.62 -5.61 -1.69
N LEU A 97 -0.46 -5.12 -1.12
CA LEU A 97 -0.84 -3.72 -1.13
C LEU A 97 -0.94 -3.22 0.31
N GLU A 98 -0.18 -2.18 0.65
CA GLU A 98 -0.34 -1.43 1.88
C GLU A 98 -1.20 -0.18 1.60
N THR A 99 -2.38 -0.12 2.20
CA THR A 99 -3.32 1.00 2.03
C THR A 99 -3.81 1.50 3.38
N GLY A 100 -3.93 2.82 3.51
CA GLY A 100 -4.45 3.48 4.71
C GLY A 100 -5.98 3.37 4.89
N GLY A 101 -6.66 2.65 4.01
CA GLY A 101 -8.07 2.32 4.18
C GLY A 101 -9.08 3.44 3.96
N ALA A 102 -8.65 4.61 3.50
CA ALA A 102 -9.56 5.73 3.19
C ALA A 102 -10.30 5.55 1.86
N ILE A 103 -9.82 4.66 1.00
CA ILE A 103 -10.38 4.41 -0.34
C ILE A 103 -10.90 2.97 -0.41
N SER A 104 -11.98 2.76 -1.19
CA SER A 104 -12.55 1.43 -1.36
C SER A 104 -11.57 0.46 -2.02
N ILE A 105 -11.48 -0.75 -1.43
CA ILE A 105 -10.68 -1.87 -1.95
C ILE A 105 -11.47 -2.78 -2.91
N SER A 106 -12.73 -2.46 -3.22
CA SER A 106 -13.66 -3.34 -3.96
C SER A 106 -13.23 -3.68 -5.38
N LYS A 107 -12.30 -2.92 -5.97
CA LYS A 107 -11.80 -3.13 -7.34
C LYS A 107 -10.43 -3.79 -7.41
N ILE A 108 -9.87 -4.17 -6.27
CA ILE A 108 -8.55 -4.80 -6.22
C ILE A 108 -8.68 -6.25 -6.68
N ASP A 109 -7.72 -6.70 -7.50
CA ASP A 109 -7.61 -8.08 -7.94
C ASP A 109 -7.54 -9.02 -6.72
N GLU A 110 -8.31 -10.09 -6.72
CA GLU A 110 -8.43 -11.02 -5.59
C GLU A 110 -7.13 -11.71 -5.21
N ARG A 111 -6.16 -11.79 -6.13
CA ARG A 111 -4.83 -12.36 -5.91
C ARG A 111 -3.92 -11.48 -5.05
N VAL A 112 -4.23 -10.19 -4.95
CA VAL A 112 -3.46 -9.23 -4.15
C VAL A 112 -3.73 -9.45 -2.67
N LYS A 113 -2.67 -9.60 -1.88
CA LYS A 113 -2.78 -9.58 -0.42
C LYS A 113 -2.88 -8.15 0.07
N ILE A 114 -3.96 -7.83 0.78
CA ILE A 114 -4.21 -6.49 1.30
C ILE A 114 -3.71 -6.41 2.75
N ILE A 115 -2.90 -5.40 3.04
CA ILE A 115 -2.57 -4.95 4.39
C ILE A 115 -3.32 -3.64 4.62
N LEU A 116 -4.44 -3.73 5.31
CA LEU A 116 -5.35 -2.62 5.57
C LEU A 116 -4.97 -1.92 6.88
N ASP A 117 -4.37 -0.75 6.78
CA ASP A 117 -3.96 0.07 7.93
C ASP A 117 -5.13 0.94 8.39
N ILE A 118 -5.88 0.47 9.38
CA ILE A 118 -6.98 1.21 10.01
C ILE A 118 -6.40 2.34 10.87
N LYS A 119 -6.77 3.57 10.55
CA LYS A 119 -6.28 4.76 11.26
C LYS A 119 -6.93 4.90 12.62
N THR A 120 -6.10 4.95 13.65
CA THR A 120 -6.48 5.14 15.04
C THR A 120 -6.75 6.62 15.35
N PRO A 121 -7.44 6.97 16.46
CA PRO A 121 -7.75 8.37 16.79
C PRO A 121 -6.54 9.29 16.86
N THR A 122 -5.39 8.84 17.37
CA THR A 122 -4.19 9.68 17.47
C THR A 122 -3.57 10.02 16.12
N SER A 123 -3.91 9.29 15.05
CA SER A 123 -3.53 9.67 13.69
C SER A 123 -4.15 11.00 13.25
N GLY A 124 -5.30 11.39 13.82
CA GLY A 124 -6.12 12.48 13.33
C GLY A 124 -6.95 12.17 12.09
N GLU A 125 -6.86 10.93 11.56
CA GLU A 125 -7.48 10.50 10.30
C GLU A 125 -8.48 9.34 10.49
N ASP A 126 -8.83 8.98 11.73
CA ASP A 126 -9.74 7.88 12.07
C ASP A 126 -11.13 8.02 11.42
N LYS A 127 -11.59 9.25 11.18
CA LYS A 127 -12.87 9.54 10.51
C LYS A 127 -12.86 9.24 9.02
N ASN A 128 -11.68 9.12 8.42
CA ASN A 128 -11.49 8.84 7.01
C ASN A 128 -11.40 7.32 6.72
N ASN A 129 -11.47 6.46 7.72
CA ASN A 129 -11.56 5.02 7.51
C ASN A 129 -12.81 4.65 6.71
N HIS A 130 -12.65 4.00 5.58
CA HIS A 130 -13.74 3.49 4.77
C HIS A 130 -14.19 2.12 5.30
N TRP A 131 -15.08 2.13 6.30
CA TRP A 131 -15.47 0.95 7.08
C TRP A 131 -16.04 -0.21 6.25
N ASP A 132 -16.62 0.06 5.07
CA ASP A 132 -17.08 -1.01 4.18
C ASP A 132 -15.95 -1.89 3.67
N ASN A 133 -14.69 -1.44 3.73
CA ASN A 133 -13.53 -2.26 3.40
C ASN A 133 -13.43 -3.52 4.28
N LEU A 134 -13.88 -3.46 5.53
CA LEU A 134 -13.87 -4.62 6.44
C LEU A 134 -14.73 -5.78 5.94
N LYS A 135 -15.77 -5.50 5.14
CA LYS A 135 -16.63 -6.53 4.53
C LYS A 135 -15.97 -7.23 3.35
N LEU A 136 -14.87 -6.65 2.83
CA LEU A 136 -14.17 -7.11 1.63
C LEU A 136 -12.84 -7.80 1.93
N ILE A 137 -12.40 -7.78 3.20
CA ILE A 137 -11.16 -8.42 3.66
C ILE A 137 -11.29 -9.95 3.55
N LYS A 138 -10.30 -10.56 2.92
CA LYS A 138 -10.17 -12.01 2.77
C LYS A 138 -9.39 -12.61 3.94
N PRO A 139 -9.49 -13.94 4.19
CA PRO A 139 -8.70 -14.62 5.23
C PRO A 139 -7.18 -14.51 5.06
N THR A 140 -6.71 -14.22 3.85
CA THR A 140 -5.30 -14.03 3.52
C THR A 140 -4.80 -12.61 3.74
N ASP A 141 -5.72 -11.66 3.88
CA ASP A 141 -5.41 -10.25 4.11
C ASP A 141 -5.08 -10.00 5.59
N GLU A 142 -4.57 -8.82 5.88
CA GLU A 142 -4.22 -8.42 7.23
C GLU A 142 -4.80 -7.03 7.55
N ILE A 143 -5.17 -6.86 8.82
CA ILE A 143 -5.55 -5.56 9.37
C ILE A 143 -4.41 -5.09 10.27
N LYS A 144 -3.96 -3.87 10.06
CA LYS A 144 -2.89 -3.22 10.80
C LYS A 144 -3.43 -2.01 11.54
N PHE A 145 -2.92 -1.76 12.73
CA PHE A 145 -3.15 -0.55 13.52
C PHE A 145 -1.81 0.03 13.97
N VAL A 146 -1.59 1.31 13.71
CA VAL A 146 -0.48 2.05 14.34
C VAL A 146 -0.99 2.60 15.67
N VAL A 147 -0.46 2.08 16.76
CA VAL A 147 -0.87 2.39 18.12
C VAL A 147 0.20 3.29 18.76
N THR A 148 -0.16 4.51 19.13
CA THR A 148 0.76 5.47 19.75
C THR A 148 0.59 5.54 21.27
N ASP A 149 -0.60 5.24 21.77
CA ASP A 149 -0.91 5.27 23.20
C ASP A 149 -1.93 4.19 23.61
N ARG A 150 -2.27 4.17 24.91
CA ARG A 150 -3.25 3.21 25.44
C ARG A 150 -4.68 3.45 24.92
N LYS A 151 -5.02 4.69 24.53
CA LYS A 151 -6.36 4.98 24.01
C LYS A 151 -6.53 4.36 22.63
N ASP A 152 -5.52 4.46 21.77
CA ASP A 152 -5.50 3.79 20.46
C ASP A 152 -5.61 2.28 20.62
N TYR A 153 -4.87 1.70 21.58
CA TYR A 153 -4.93 0.26 21.83
C TYR A 153 -6.33 -0.19 22.25
N ILE A 154 -6.97 0.55 23.16
CA ILE A 154 -8.32 0.22 23.62
C ILE A 154 -9.33 0.38 22.48
N TRP A 155 -9.16 1.42 21.67
CA TRP A 155 -10.03 1.68 20.53
C TRP A 155 -9.90 0.58 19.45
N ALA A 156 -8.67 0.15 19.14
CA ALA A 156 -8.41 -0.89 18.14
C ALA A 156 -8.89 -2.29 18.59
N LYS A 157 -8.91 -2.57 19.91
CA LYS A 157 -9.36 -3.83 20.48
C LYS A 157 -10.88 -4.00 20.41
#